data_dca56f859b36fa844581b48ad0e1b3e1
#
_entry.id   dca56f859b36fa844581b48ad0e1b3e1
#
_cell.length_a   1.000
_cell.length_b   1.000
_cell.length_c   1.000
_cell.angle_alpha   90.00
_cell.angle_beta   90.00
_cell.angle_gamma   90.00
#
_symmetry.space_group_name_H-M   'P 1'
#
loop_
_entity.id
_entity.type
_entity.pdbx_description
1 polymer ?
#
loop_
_entity_poly.entity_id
_entity_poly.type
_entity_poly.pdbx_seq_one_letter_code
_entity_poly.pdbx_strand_id
1 'polypeptide(L)'
;MKSIKLSIVALFLASASFAQVKDAKIETAKATQAPVDATVTPAAAPKQSAIKWDKEIHDFGDIPKGVPATYEFTFTNNTKETILITNVKPACGCTAANYTKTPIKPGEKGMVAATFNAASVAPFQKSVTVMTNEGGVENVKTLSFKGKVIDTAAPATDKKVEIKS
;
A
#
# COMPACT_ATOMS: atom_id res chain seq x y z
N MET A 1 -38.08 -1.70 36.98
CA MET A 1 -38.84 -2.94 37.21
C MET A 1 -38.67 -3.85 36.04
N LYS A 2 -37.90 -4.86 36.13
CA LYS A 2 -38.10 -6.26 35.73
C LYS A 2 -36.74 -6.97 35.76
N SER A 3 -36.56 -7.61 36.88
CA SER A 3 -35.61 -8.67 37.15
C SER A 3 -35.99 -9.90 36.34
N ILE A 4 -35.02 -10.67 35.83
CA ILE A 4 -35.12 -12.12 35.57
C ILE A 4 -33.67 -12.61 35.49
N LYS A 5 -33.24 -13.23 36.51
CA LYS A 5 -33.18 -14.67 36.90
C LYS A 5 -31.94 -15.36 36.34
N LEU A 6 -31.12 -15.58 37.29
CA LEU A 6 -30.10 -16.61 37.53
C LEU A 6 -30.57 -18.04 37.15
N SER A 7 -29.73 -18.83 36.53
CA SER A 7 -29.67 -20.31 36.54
C SER A 7 -28.25 -20.68 36.12
N ILE A 8 -27.34 -20.99 36.96
CA ILE A 8 -27.02 -22.16 37.81
C ILE A 8 -26.89 -23.47 36.97
N VAL A 9 -25.63 -23.99 37.05
CA VAL A 9 -25.20 -25.39 37.15
C VAL A 9 -25.03 -26.18 35.85
N ALA A 10 -23.78 -26.52 35.48
CA ALA A 10 -23.28 -27.87 35.74
C ALA A 10 -21.77 -27.98 35.45
N LEU A 11 -21.11 -28.27 36.47
CA LEU A 11 -19.83 -28.91 36.73
C LEU A 11 -19.70 -30.22 35.95
N PHE A 12 -18.63 -30.41 35.14
CA PHE A 12 -18.12 -31.72 34.79
C PHE A 12 -16.59 -31.70 34.83
N LEU A 13 -16.09 -32.29 35.89
CA LEU A 13 -14.74 -32.78 36.09
C LEU A 13 -14.61 -34.15 35.39
N ALA A 14 -13.63 -34.31 34.53
CA ALA A 14 -13.04 -35.63 34.17
C ALA A 14 -11.62 -35.37 33.64
N SER A 15 -10.65 -35.49 34.50
CA SER A 15 -9.63 -36.55 34.68
C SER A 15 -8.81 -36.92 33.45
N ALA A 16 -7.57 -36.47 33.49
CA ALA A 16 -6.30 -37.12 33.25
C ALA A 16 -6.28 -38.42 32.41
N SER A 17 -5.43 -38.40 31.40
CA SER A 17 -4.56 -39.54 31.11
C SER A 17 -3.34 -39.08 30.31
N PHE A 18 -2.24 -38.93 30.99
CA PHE A 18 -0.89 -38.95 30.43
C PHE A 18 -0.61 -40.36 29.94
N ALA A 19 -0.38 -40.53 28.66
CA ALA A 19 0.24 -41.74 28.13
C ALA A 19 1.52 -41.33 27.40
N GLN A 20 2.63 -41.52 28.06
CA GLN A 20 3.96 -41.64 27.47
C GLN A 20 3.99 -42.87 26.57
N VAL A 21 4.35 -42.67 25.31
CA VAL A 21 4.84 -43.79 24.48
C VAL A 21 6.29 -43.51 24.17
N LYS A 22 7.11 -44.40 24.78
CA LYS A 22 8.51 -44.58 24.50
C LYS A 22 8.73 -45.12 23.09
N ASP A 23 9.84 -44.67 22.52
CA ASP A 23 10.71 -45.34 21.54
C ASP A 23 10.09 -46.46 20.69
N ALA A 24 9.93 -46.19 19.40
CA ALA A 24 9.90 -47.20 18.36
C ALA A 24 10.78 -46.75 17.19
N LYS A 25 11.95 -47.34 17.18
CA LYS A 25 12.87 -47.72 16.10
C LYS A 25 12.39 -47.36 14.68
N ILE A 26 13.17 -46.49 14.05
CA ILE A 26 13.05 -46.13 12.63
C ILE A 26 13.40 -47.36 11.79
N GLU A 27 12.40 -47.89 11.10
CA GLU A 27 12.61 -48.83 10.00
C GLU A 27 12.43 -48.07 8.68
N THR A 28 13.49 -48.08 7.91
CA THR A 28 13.68 -47.48 6.61
C THR A 28 12.71 -48.10 5.60
N ALA A 29 11.61 -47.42 5.32
CA ALA A 29 10.80 -47.71 4.15
C ALA A 29 11.23 -46.78 3.02
N LYS A 30 11.91 -47.32 2.04
CA LYS A 30 12.30 -46.76 0.78
C LYS A 30 11.02 -46.41 -0.04
N ALA A 31 10.51 -45.19 0.13
CA ALA A 31 9.48 -44.67 -0.76
C ALA A 31 10.16 -44.08 -1.99
N THR A 32 9.92 -44.71 -3.11
CA THR A 32 10.24 -44.29 -4.47
C THR A 32 9.55 -42.92 -4.69
N GLN A 33 10.33 -41.85 -4.61
CA GLN A 33 9.87 -40.51 -5.03
C GLN A 33 9.94 -40.48 -6.55
N ALA A 34 8.77 -40.42 -7.18
CA ALA A 34 8.66 -40.01 -8.56
C ALA A 34 9.15 -38.53 -8.67
N PRO A 35 9.94 -38.18 -9.68
CA PRO A 35 10.36 -36.78 -9.88
C PRO A 35 9.13 -35.97 -10.29
N VAL A 36 8.55 -35.18 -9.42
CA VAL A 36 7.70 -34.07 -9.75
C VAL A 36 8.62 -33.00 -10.32
N ASP A 37 8.67 -32.95 -11.65
CA ASP A 37 9.25 -31.84 -12.39
C ASP A 37 8.38 -30.59 -12.13
N ALA A 38 8.62 -29.99 -10.98
CA ALA A 38 8.14 -28.65 -10.72
C ALA A 38 9.12 -27.70 -11.41
N THR A 39 8.88 -27.44 -12.67
CA THR A 39 9.44 -26.26 -13.35
C THR A 39 8.90 -25.02 -12.64
N VAL A 40 9.51 -24.70 -11.51
CA VAL A 40 9.37 -23.40 -10.89
C VAL A 40 10.10 -22.44 -11.82
N THR A 41 9.35 -21.85 -12.73
CA THR A 41 9.80 -20.67 -13.47
C THR A 41 10.26 -19.67 -12.42
N PRO A 42 11.53 -19.24 -12.38
CA PRO A 42 11.97 -18.21 -11.43
C PRO A 42 11.10 -16.98 -11.66
N ALA A 43 10.34 -16.58 -10.64
CA ALA A 43 9.66 -15.29 -10.68
C ALA A 43 10.74 -14.25 -10.99
N ALA A 44 10.67 -13.65 -12.17
CA ALA A 44 11.61 -12.65 -12.61
C ALA A 44 11.70 -11.59 -11.52
N ALA A 45 12.91 -11.31 -11.05
CA ALA A 45 13.17 -10.24 -10.09
C ALA A 45 12.46 -8.97 -10.60
N PRO A 46 11.80 -8.18 -9.72
CA PRO A 46 11.06 -7.00 -10.14
C PRO A 46 12.02 -6.09 -10.89
N LYS A 47 11.79 -5.96 -12.19
CA LYS A 47 12.54 -5.03 -13.03
C LYS A 47 12.14 -3.63 -12.59
N GLN A 48 13.12 -2.72 -12.55
CA GLN A 48 12.81 -1.32 -12.31
C GLN A 48 11.88 -0.84 -13.44
N SER A 49 10.79 -0.18 -13.04
CA SER A 49 9.83 0.39 -13.98
C SER A 49 10.52 1.32 -14.97
N ALA A 50 10.19 1.16 -16.26
CA ALA A 50 10.63 2.06 -17.31
C ALA A 50 9.85 3.39 -17.30
N ILE A 51 8.83 3.51 -16.46
CA ILE A 51 8.02 4.71 -16.29
C ILE A 51 8.88 5.83 -15.69
N LYS A 52 8.93 6.95 -16.36
CA LYS A 52 9.53 8.18 -15.85
C LYS A 52 8.42 9.07 -15.30
N TRP A 53 8.38 9.22 -13.99
CA TRP A 53 7.48 10.14 -13.31
C TRP A 53 7.97 11.57 -13.46
N ASP A 54 7.04 12.51 -13.65
CA ASP A 54 7.36 13.94 -13.73
C ASP A 54 7.94 14.43 -12.40
N LYS A 55 7.41 13.91 -11.28
CA LYS A 55 7.94 14.12 -9.94
C LYS A 55 7.70 12.86 -9.09
N GLU A 56 8.71 12.48 -8.31
CA GLU A 56 8.62 11.31 -7.39
C GLU A 56 8.47 11.74 -5.92
N ILE A 57 8.86 12.97 -5.63
CA ILE A 57 8.77 13.57 -4.29
C ILE A 57 8.10 14.93 -4.41
N HIS A 58 7.06 15.16 -3.61
CA HIS A 58 6.37 16.44 -3.51
C HIS A 58 6.52 17.04 -2.12
N ASP A 59 6.75 18.35 -2.05
CA ASP A 59 6.77 19.12 -0.81
C ASP A 59 5.57 20.05 -0.78
N PHE A 60 4.67 19.82 0.17
CA PHE A 60 3.49 20.68 0.37
C PHE A 60 3.83 21.98 1.09
N GLY A 61 5.03 22.07 1.71
CA GLY A 61 5.33 23.16 2.63
C GLY A 61 4.45 23.13 3.88
N ASP A 62 4.04 24.30 4.34
CA ASP A 62 3.14 24.45 5.48
C ASP A 62 1.68 24.33 5.01
N ILE A 63 0.93 23.43 5.62
CA ILE A 63 -0.50 23.21 5.33
C ILE A 63 -1.34 23.35 6.60
N PRO A 64 -2.59 23.85 6.50
CA PRO A 64 -3.44 24.03 7.66
C PRO A 64 -3.95 22.71 8.23
N LYS A 65 -4.03 22.62 9.56
CA LYS A 65 -4.63 21.48 10.26
C LYS A 65 -6.08 21.24 9.83
N GLY A 66 -6.40 19.97 9.58
CA GLY A 66 -7.76 19.54 9.23
C GLY A 66 -8.19 19.86 7.79
N VAL A 67 -7.33 20.49 7.00
CA VAL A 67 -7.58 20.73 5.57
C VAL A 67 -6.83 19.67 4.76
N PRO A 68 -7.53 18.75 4.09
CA PRO A 68 -6.88 17.73 3.27
C PRO A 68 -6.05 18.36 2.15
N ALA A 69 -4.81 17.87 2.00
CA ALA A 69 -3.90 18.29 0.93
C ALA A 69 -3.75 17.17 -0.10
N THR A 70 -3.98 17.47 -1.37
CA THR A 70 -3.89 16.51 -2.48
C THR A 70 -2.79 16.91 -3.43
N TYR A 71 -2.00 15.93 -3.87
CA TYR A 71 -1.06 16.08 -4.97
C TYR A 71 -1.23 14.96 -5.98
N GLU A 72 -1.15 15.33 -7.26
CA GLU A 72 -1.23 14.39 -8.37
C GLU A 72 0.15 14.15 -8.95
N PHE A 73 0.64 12.94 -8.76
CA PHE A 73 1.85 12.45 -9.42
C PHE A 73 1.46 12.00 -10.82
N THR A 74 2.11 12.57 -11.82
CA THR A 74 1.85 12.26 -13.23
C THR A 74 3.07 11.64 -13.90
N PHE A 75 2.81 10.86 -14.94
CA PHE A 75 3.83 10.34 -15.85
C PHE A 75 3.25 10.25 -17.25
N THR A 76 4.14 10.25 -18.23
CA THR A 76 3.80 9.94 -19.63
C THR A 76 4.33 8.55 -19.96
N ASN A 77 3.51 7.71 -20.58
CA ASN A 77 3.96 6.40 -21.04
C ASN A 77 4.87 6.56 -22.26
N ASN A 78 6.17 6.63 -21.98
CA ASN A 78 7.22 6.72 -23.01
C ASN A 78 7.70 5.33 -23.48
N THR A 79 7.05 4.26 -23.06
CA THR A 79 7.33 2.88 -23.47
C THR A 79 6.57 2.54 -24.75
N LYS A 80 6.86 1.38 -25.31
CA LYS A 80 6.11 0.81 -26.45
C LYS A 80 4.95 -0.07 -26.02
N GLU A 81 4.87 -0.36 -24.71
CA GLU A 81 3.89 -1.26 -24.11
C GLU A 81 2.76 -0.49 -23.46
N THR A 82 1.59 -1.11 -23.34
CA THR A 82 0.50 -0.57 -22.55
C THR A 82 0.80 -0.75 -21.07
N ILE A 83 0.63 0.30 -20.29
CA ILE A 83 0.81 0.31 -18.84
C ILE A 83 -0.55 0.27 -18.15
N LEU A 84 -0.69 -0.60 -17.15
CA LEU A 84 -1.85 -0.61 -16.26
C LEU A 84 -1.37 -0.37 -14.82
N ILE A 85 -1.93 0.62 -14.14
CA ILE A 85 -1.76 0.75 -12.68
C ILE A 85 -2.67 -0.29 -12.03
N THR A 86 -2.09 -1.34 -11.46
CA THR A 86 -2.85 -2.46 -10.88
C THR A 86 -3.28 -2.16 -9.46
N ASN A 87 -2.46 -1.42 -8.70
CA ASN A 87 -2.78 -1.05 -7.34
C ASN A 87 -1.98 0.18 -6.88
N VAL A 88 -2.56 0.92 -5.92
CA VAL A 88 -1.86 1.99 -5.19
C VAL A 88 -2.13 1.84 -3.70
N LYS A 89 -1.07 1.60 -2.92
CA LYS A 89 -1.16 1.36 -1.48
C LYS A 89 -0.52 2.52 -0.71
N PRO A 90 -1.30 3.33 0.03
CA PRO A 90 -0.77 4.30 0.97
C PRO A 90 -0.03 3.62 2.13
N ALA A 91 1.02 4.25 2.63
CA ALA A 91 1.80 3.75 3.77
C ALA A 91 1.05 3.84 5.10
N CYS A 92 -0.01 4.66 5.19
CA CYS A 92 -0.84 4.81 6.39
C CYS A 92 -2.31 5.09 6.03
N GLY A 93 -3.22 4.83 6.97
CA GLY A 93 -4.64 5.19 6.85
C GLY A 93 -4.94 6.70 6.85
N CYS A 94 -3.92 7.55 7.07
CA CYS A 94 -4.01 9.01 7.02
C CYS A 94 -3.90 9.56 5.59
N THR A 95 -3.70 8.70 4.60
CA THR A 95 -3.56 9.05 3.19
C THR A 95 -4.56 8.24 2.37
N ALA A 96 -5.39 8.92 1.59
CA ALA A 96 -6.19 8.29 0.54
C ALA A 96 -5.44 8.38 -0.79
N ALA A 97 -5.64 7.39 -1.65
CA ALA A 97 -5.06 7.40 -2.98
C ALA A 97 -6.13 7.12 -4.05
N ASN A 98 -6.00 7.81 -5.17
CA ASN A 98 -6.77 7.55 -6.38
C ASN A 98 -5.80 7.50 -7.58
N TYR A 99 -6.18 6.83 -8.67
CA TYR A 99 -5.27 6.65 -9.81
C TYR A 99 -6.03 6.31 -11.09
N THR A 100 -5.34 6.44 -12.23
CA THR A 100 -5.85 6.05 -13.55
C THR A 100 -6.06 4.53 -13.60
N LYS A 101 -7.32 4.11 -13.74
CA LYS A 101 -7.72 2.69 -13.73
C LYS A 101 -7.82 2.07 -15.13
N THR A 102 -7.76 2.90 -16.14
CA THR A 102 -7.78 2.46 -17.55
C THR A 102 -6.36 2.15 -18.03
N PRO A 103 -6.20 1.22 -18.99
CA PRO A 103 -4.92 0.99 -19.64
C PRO A 103 -4.39 2.28 -20.28
N ILE A 104 -3.12 2.58 -20.05
CA ILE A 104 -2.41 3.79 -20.51
C ILE A 104 -1.55 3.39 -21.71
N LYS A 105 -1.95 3.80 -22.89
CA LYS A 105 -1.24 3.48 -24.14
C LYS A 105 0.05 4.29 -24.28
N PRO A 106 0.97 3.88 -25.18
CA PRO A 106 2.13 4.69 -25.52
C PRO A 106 1.74 6.13 -25.87
N GLY A 107 2.42 7.09 -25.26
CA GLY A 107 2.16 8.53 -25.39
C GLY A 107 1.05 9.10 -24.49
N GLU A 108 0.23 8.26 -23.86
CA GLU A 108 -0.80 8.72 -22.92
C GLU A 108 -0.23 9.02 -21.52
N LYS A 109 -0.98 9.81 -20.76
CA LYS A 109 -0.63 10.17 -19.37
C LYS A 109 -1.35 9.28 -18.37
N GLY A 110 -0.62 8.87 -17.34
CA GLY A 110 -1.15 8.27 -16.12
C GLY A 110 -1.01 9.19 -14.93
N MET A 111 -1.84 8.97 -13.90
CA MET A 111 -1.89 9.80 -12.71
C MET A 111 -2.11 8.94 -11.46
N VAL A 112 -1.46 9.35 -10.37
CA VAL A 112 -1.74 8.88 -9.01
C VAL A 112 -1.92 10.10 -8.12
N ALA A 113 -3.12 10.29 -7.60
CA ALA A 113 -3.45 11.33 -6.63
C ALA A 113 -3.28 10.78 -5.21
N ALA A 114 -2.56 11.50 -4.36
CA ALA A 114 -2.41 11.20 -2.94
C ALA A 114 -3.00 12.34 -2.12
N THR A 115 -3.96 12.04 -1.25
CA THR A 115 -4.64 13.00 -0.37
C THR A 115 -4.28 12.71 1.08
N PHE A 116 -3.61 13.66 1.74
CA PHE A 116 -3.26 13.59 3.15
C PHE A 116 -4.29 14.36 3.99
N ASN A 117 -4.74 13.79 5.10
CA ASN A 117 -5.85 14.35 5.90
C ASN A 117 -5.44 15.49 6.87
N ALA A 118 -4.15 15.75 7.04
CA ALA A 118 -3.60 16.83 7.89
C ALA A 118 -4.19 16.90 9.32
N ALA A 119 -4.51 15.76 9.94
CA ALA A 119 -5.26 15.72 11.20
C ALA A 119 -4.51 16.27 12.42
N SER A 120 -3.17 16.25 12.41
CA SER A 120 -2.34 16.64 13.58
C SER A 120 -1.25 17.61 13.19
N VAL A 121 -1.02 18.63 14.04
CA VAL A 121 0.06 19.60 13.88
C VAL A 121 1.41 18.92 14.10
N ALA A 122 2.13 18.66 13.03
CA ALA A 122 3.46 18.05 13.02
C ALA A 122 4.09 18.12 11.62
N PRO A 123 5.43 18.02 11.51
CA PRO A 123 6.06 17.64 10.25
C PRO A 123 5.61 16.26 9.82
N PHE A 124 5.46 16.06 8.53
CA PHE A 124 5.08 14.75 7.99
C PHE A 124 5.91 14.39 6.76
N GLN A 125 6.15 13.09 6.61
CA GLN A 125 6.64 12.46 5.39
C GLN A 125 5.86 11.18 5.18
N LYS A 126 5.21 11.07 4.04
CA LYS A 126 4.34 9.96 3.68
C LYS A 126 4.69 9.44 2.30
N SER A 127 4.24 8.23 2.00
CA SER A 127 4.44 7.63 0.70
C SER A 127 3.23 6.81 0.25
N VAL A 128 3.17 6.60 -1.04
CA VAL A 128 2.26 5.65 -1.69
C VAL A 128 3.09 4.71 -2.56
N THR A 129 2.82 3.42 -2.45
CA THR A 129 3.43 2.38 -3.28
C THR A 129 2.51 2.12 -4.46
N VAL A 130 3.02 2.34 -5.65
CA VAL A 130 2.31 2.14 -6.93
C VAL A 130 2.78 0.84 -7.54
N MET A 131 1.84 -0.01 -7.89
CA MET A 131 2.06 -1.27 -8.60
C MET A 131 1.57 -1.09 -10.03
N THR A 132 2.40 -1.39 -11.01
CA THR A 132 2.09 -1.29 -12.44
C THR A 132 2.38 -2.60 -13.14
N ASN A 133 1.58 -2.90 -14.16
CA ASN A 133 1.89 -3.95 -15.13
C ASN A 133 2.30 -3.25 -16.44
N GLU A 134 3.50 -3.56 -16.91
CA GLU A 134 4.12 -2.99 -18.11
C GLU A 134 4.41 -4.13 -19.07
N GLY A 135 3.54 -4.33 -20.08
CA GLY A 135 3.69 -5.41 -21.05
C GLY A 135 3.75 -6.81 -20.43
N GLY A 136 2.98 -7.06 -19.36
CA GLY A 136 2.96 -8.34 -18.65
C GLY A 136 3.98 -8.45 -17.50
N VAL A 137 4.82 -7.44 -17.28
CA VAL A 137 5.79 -7.39 -16.18
C VAL A 137 5.26 -6.51 -15.06
N GLU A 138 5.21 -7.03 -13.85
CA GLU A 138 4.84 -6.24 -12.67
C GLU A 138 6.05 -5.44 -12.15
N ASN A 139 5.81 -4.18 -11.86
CA ASN A 139 6.78 -3.24 -11.32
C ASN A 139 6.20 -2.53 -10.11
N VAL A 140 7.10 -2.09 -9.22
CA VAL A 140 6.73 -1.38 -7.99
C VAL A 140 7.50 -0.07 -7.91
N LYS A 141 6.80 1.03 -7.65
CA LYS A 141 7.37 2.35 -7.46
C LYS A 141 6.83 3.00 -6.20
N THR A 142 7.69 3.62 -5.42
CA THR A 142 7.29 4.42 -4.26
C THR A 142 7.36 5.90 -4.62
N LEU A 143 6.24 6.60 -4.45
CA LEU A 143 6.12 8.05 -4.55
C LEU A 143 5.99 8.62 -3.15
N SER A 144 6.61 9.76 -2.88
CA SER A 144 6.68 10.34 -1.54
C SER A 144 6.20 11.78 -1.53
N PHE A 145 5.65 12.21 -0.42
CA PHE A 145 5.34 13.61 -0.18
C PHE A 145 5.62 13.97 1.29
N LYS A 146 5.94 15.22 1.52
CA LYS A 146 6.30 15.77 2.82
C LYS A 146 5.74 17.16 3.01
N GLY A 147 5.83 17.68 4.22
CA GLY A 147 5.41 19.01 4.59
C GLY A 147 5.31 19.15 6.10
N LYS A 148 4.65 20.21 6.54
CA LYS A 148 4.35 20.47 7.94
C LYS A 148 2.91 20.91 8.10
N VAL A 149 2.17 20.25 8.97
CA VAL A 149 0.85 20.71 9.38
C VAL A 149 1.03 21.77 10.46
N ILE A 150 0.46 22.95 10.23
CA ILE A 150 0.48 24.07 11.18
C ILE A 150 -0.93 24.38 11.67
N ASP A 151 -1.01 24.93 12.88
CA ASP A 151 -2.27 25.43 13.44
C ASP A 151 -2.48 26.83 12.86
N THR A 152 -3.30 26.94 11.82
CA THR A 152 -3.56 28.24 11.20
C THR A 152 -4.71 28.94 11.91
N ALA A 153 -4.34 29.80 12.87
CA ALA A 153 -5.14 30.98 13.17
C ALA A 153 -4.73 32.18 12.27
N ALA A 154 -4.08 31.96 11.12
CA ALA A 154 -3.54 33.05 10.27
C ALA A 154 -3.92 32.90 8.79
N PRO A 155 -4.19 34.05 8.10
CA PRO A 155 -4.77 34.06 6.77
C PRO A 155 -3.82 33.54 5.69
N ALA A 156 -4.40 32.84 4.71
CA ALA A 156 -3.74 32.54 3.46
C ALA A 156 -3.19 33.85 2.84
N THR A 157 -1.88 33.98 2.80
CA THR A 157 -1.28 34.99 1.93
C THR A 157 -1.41 34.50 0.50
N ASP A 158 -2.42 35.03 -0.18
CA ASP A 158 -2.52 35.04 -1.63
C ASP A 158 -1.17 35.51 -2.21
N LYS A 159 -0.41 34.60 -2.76
CA LYS A 159 0.64 34.98 -3.70
C LYS A 159 -0.05 35.37 -5.00
N LYS A 160 -0.54 36.62 -5.02
CA LYS A 160 -0.95 37.32 -6.22
C LYS A 160 0.20 37.23 -7.23
N VAL A 161 0.00 36.42 -8.26
CA VAL A 161 0.85 36.45 -9.46
C VAL A 161 0.60 37.81 -10.12
N GLU A 162 1.54 38.72 -9.96
CA GLU A 162 1.58 39.95 -10.77
C GLU A 162 1.95 39.58 -12.21
N ILE A 163 0.96 39.61 -13.06
CA ILE A 163 1.17 39.59 -14.52
C ILE A 163 1.63 41.00 -14.90
N LYS A 164 2.90 41.14 -15.17
CA LYS A 164 3.48 42.38 -15.72
C LYS A 164 3.19 42.40 -17.21
N SER A 165 2.37 43.38 -17.63
CA SER A 165 2.13 43.72 -19.04
C SER A 165 3.40 44.17 -19.73
#